data_fd32d4d0595978e66446e80e1064037c
#
_entry.id   fd32d4d0595978e66446e80e1064037c
#
_cell.length_a   1.000
_cell.length_b   1.000
_cell.length_c   1.000
_cell.angle_alpha   90.00
_cell.angle_beta   90.00
_cell.angle_gamma   90.00
#
_symmetry.space_group_name_H-M   'P 1'
#
loop_
_entity.id
_entity.type
_entity.pdbx_description
1 polymer ?
#
loop_
_entity_poly.entity_id
_entity_poly.type
_entity_poly.pdbx_seq_one_letter_code
_entity_poly.pdbx_strand_id
1 'polypeptide(L)'
;QWAGMAGTGLAVTDNGSSAIFHNASTIGFSQEAMGVSYSYSKINKAFALQSASLFYRIGREGKHGFTLGFRHFKEPELGMIGNNQNVDFRPRIWDLGVGYFRNVSQNLSLSLTLRYLQAKAFEDMDSKRTVCLDFGATYHRNMAILDEMASWSVGFQAANLGRKLDGQKLPARLGLGGAIDLPFTMENRLQVALDLNYLLPSEIRHLQAGVGAEYNFLKYGVIRGGYHFGDNDKGAGNYGTLGCGINYWPIRADFSYSLADKDCFMYRTWQLGIGIVF
;
A
#
# COMPACT_ATOMS: atom_id res chain seq x y z
N GLN A 1 -1.75 2.24 -7.77
CA GLN A 1 -0.51 3.01 -8.02
C GLN A 1 0.72 2.26 -7.50
N TRP A 2 0.93 2.13 -6.19
CA TRP A 2 2.12 1.54 -5.56
C TRP A 2 2.44 0.09 -6.01
N ALA A 3 1.45 -0.73 -6.35
CA ALA A 3 1.68 -2.09 -6.85
C ALA A 3 2.47 -2.12 -8.18
N GLY A 4 2.29 -1.12 -9.04
CA GLY A 4 3.07 -0.95 -10.26
C GLY A 4 4.49 -0.42 -10.02
N MET A 5 4.78 0.05 -8.80
CA MET A 5 6.08 0.56 -8.35
C MET A 5 6.76 -0.40 -7.36
N ALA A 6 6.51 -1.71 -7.47
CA ALA A 6 7.06 -2.75 -6.61
C ALA A 6 6.81 -2.55 -5.10
N GLY A 7 5.68 -1.95 -4.75
CA GLY A 7 5.29 -1.69 -3.37
C GLY A 7 5.92 -0.44 -2.75
N THR A 8 6.67 0.37 -3.51
CA THR A 8 7.20 1.64 -3.01
C THR A 8 6.11 2.69 -2.88
N GLY A 9 6.11 3.46 -1.81
CA GLY A 9 5.07 4.46 -1.59
C GLY A 9 5.06 5.12 -0.21
N LEU A 10 6.04 4.84 0.66
CA LEU A 10 6.08 5.41 2.01
C LEU A 10 6.20 6.94 2.04
N ALA A 11 6.81 7.51 1.01
CA ALA A 11 6.98 8.95 0.87
C ALA A 11 6.18 9.57 -0.28
N VAL A 12 5.46 8.76 -1.08
CA VAL A 12 4.68 9.24 -2.23
C VAL A 12 3.41 9.93 -1.75
N THR A 13 3.25 11.21 -2.08
CA THR A 13 2.15 12.05 -1.57
C THR A 13 0.88 12.00 -2.43
N ASP A 14 0.94 11.40 -3.62
CA ASP A 14 -0.20 11.25 -4.55
C ASP A 14 -0.83 9.85 -4.52
N ASN A 15 -0.66 9.09 -3.44
CA ASN A 15 -1.22 7.75 -3.27
C ASN A 15 -2.75 7.73 -3.06
N GLY A 16 -3.37 8.88 -2.85
CA GLY A 16 -4.80 9.00 -2.61
C GLY A 16 -5.25 8.19 -1.39
N SER A 17 -6.47 7.63 -1.46
CA SER A 17 -7.07 6.89 -0.34
C SER A 17 -6.32 5.60 0.02
N SER A 18 -5.57 4.99 -0.90
CA SER A 18 -4.81 3.77 -0.63
C SER A 18 -3.61 3.97 0.30
N ALA A 19 -3.24 5.22 0.61
CA ALA A 19 -2.17 5.56 1.55
C ALA A 19 -2.38 4.98 2.96
N ILE A 20 -3.62 4.71 3.39
CA ILE A 20 -3.90 4.06 4.67
C ILE A 20 -3.18 2.70 4.81
N PHE A 21 -2.93 2.00 3.71
CA PHE A 21 -2.26 0.70 3.70
C PHE A 21 -0.73 0.79 3.67
N HIS A 22 -0.20 2.02 3.49
CA HIS A 22 1.23 2.31 3.45
C HIS A 22 1.61 3.32 4.51
N ASN A 23 1.41 4.59 4.24
CA ASN A 23 1.71 5.68 5.15
C ASN A 23 0.60 6.75 5.04
N ALA A 24 -0.35 6.72 5.96
CA ALA A 24 -1.50 7.63 5.92
C ALA A 24 -1.12 9.12 6.10
N SER A 25 0.08 9.43 6.62
CA SER A 25 0.53 10.81 6.77
C SER A 25 0.78 11.51 5.42
N THR A 26 0.99 10.75 4.32
CA THR A 26 1.15 11.32 2.98
C THR A 26 -0.11 12.02 2.48
N ILE A 27 -1.31 11.61 2.97
CA ILE A 27 -2.60 12.23 2.64
C ILE A 27 -2.64 13.71 3.04
N GLY A 28 -1.88 14.09 4.07
CA GLY A 28 -1.76 15.49 4.51
C GLY A 28 -1.30 16.44 3.42
N PHE A 29 -0.62 15.94 2.38
CA PHE A 29 -0.12 16.71 1.24
C PHE A 29 -0.92 16.48 -0.05
N SER A 30 -1.97 15.66 -0.01
CA SER A 30 -2.89 15.51 -1.16
C SER A 30 -3.54 16.84 -1.50
N GLN A 31 -3.79 17.07 -2.78
CA GLN A 31 -4.52 18.25 -3.24
C GLN A 31 -6.04 18.05 -3.21
N GLU A 32 -6.48 16.79 -3.22
CA GLU A 32 -7.89 16.43 -3.17
C GLU A 32 -8.45 16.53 -1.74
N ALA A 33 -9.71 16.89 -1.60
CA ALA A 33 -10.40 16.97 -0.33
C ALA A 33 -10.91 15.60 0.12
N MET A 34 -11.28 14.73 -0.83
CA MET A 34 -11.80 13.39 -0.56
C MET A 34 -11.39 12.43 -1.67
N GLY A 35 -11.23 11.16 -1.34
CA GLY A 35 -11.01 10.13 -2.32
C GLY A 35 -11.49 8.78 -1.82
N VAL A 36 -11.98 7.98 -2.76
CA VAL A 36 -12.39 6.58 -2.55
C VAL A 36 -11.66 5.71 -3.56
N SER A 37 -11.19 4.55 -3.16
CA SER A 37 -10.62 3.57 -4.09
C SER A 37 -11.00 2.15 -3.74
N TYR A 38 -11.02 1.33 -4.77
CA TYR A 38 -11.16 -0.11 -4.68
C TYR A 38 -10.08 -0.78 -5.53
N SER A 39 -9.52 -1.87 -5.04
CA SER A 39 -8.61 -2.70 -5.83
C SER A 39 -8.85 -4.19 -5.61
N TYR A 40 -8.59 -4.94 -6.66
CA TYR A 40 -8.59 -6.39 -6.67
C TYR A 40 -7.23 -6.89 -7.16
N SER A 41 -6.60 -7.75 -6.38
CA SER A 41 -5.34 -8.39 -6.74
C SER A 41 -5.50 -9.91 -6.76
N LYS A 42 -4.98 -10.55 -7.79
CA LYS A 42 -4.82 -12.00 -7.85
C LYS A 42 -3.35 -12.31 -7.67
N ILE A 43 -3.00 -12.92 -6.54
CA ILE A 43 -1.61 -13.16 -6.14
C ILE A 43 -1.29 -14.63 -6.41
N ASN A 44 -0.19 -14.88 -7.11
CA ASN A 44 0.31 -16.22 -7.45
C ASN A 44 -0.79 -17.16 -7.99
N LYS A 45 -1.72 -16.63 -8.79
CA LYS A 45 -2.91 -17.35 -9.32
C LYS A 45 -3.87 -17.94 -8.26
N ALA A 46 -3.44 -18.08 -7.02
CA ALA A 46 -4.16 -18.78 -5.96
C ALA A 46 -4.86 -17.83 -5.00
N PHE A 47 -4.15 -16.84 -4.47
CA PHE A 47 -4.67 -15.92 -3.48
C PHE A 47 -5.41 -14.75 -4.12
N ALA A 48 -6.37 -14.20 -3.40
CA ALA A 48 -7.08 -12.99 -3.81
C ALA A 48 -7.08 -11.96 -2.68
N LEU A 49 -6.73 -10.71 -3.01
CA LEU A 49 -6.80 -9.58 -2.09
C LEU A 49 -7.74 -8.53 -2.67
N GLN A 50 -8.75 -8.17 -1.92
CA GLN A 50 -9.63 -7.05 -2.18
C GLN A 50 -9.33 -5.95 -1.18
N SER A 51 -9.23 -4.71 -1.65
CA SER A 51 -9.00 -3.56 -0.79
C SER A 51 -9.94 -2.43 -1.17
N ALA A 52 -10.53 -1.81 -0.17
CA ALA A 52 -11.32 -0.59 -0.33
C ALA A 52 -10.80 0.44 0.66
N SER A 53 -10.74 1.69 0.25
CA SER A 53 -10.29 2.77 1.12
C SER A 53 -10.93 4.11 0.77
N LEU A 54 -10.95 4.97 1.76
CA LEU A 54 -11.51 6.32 1.66
C LEU A 54 -10.65 7.24 2.52
N PHE A 55 -10.48 8.49 2.10
CA PHE A 55 -10.02 9.58 2.96
C PHE A 55 -10.92 10.80 2.83
N TYR A 56 -10.93 11.61 3.87
CA TYR A 56 -11.60 12.89 3.91
C TYR A 56 -10.77 13.90 4.71
N ARG A 57 -10.43 15.03 4.07
CA ARG A 57 -9.71 16.15 4.69
C ARG A 57 -10.72 17.16 5.24
N ILE A 58 -10.52 17.58 6.47
CA ILE A 58 -11.46 18.43 7.21
C ILE A 58 -11.03 19.88 7.14
N GLY A 59 -12.01 20.74 6.85
CA GLY A 59 -11.86 22.20 6.83
C GLY A 59 -11.21 22.73 5.53
N ARG A 60 -11.32 24.04 5.32
CA ARG A 60 -10.83 24.71 4.10
C ARG A 60 -9.32 24.55 3.87
N GLU A 61 -8.55 24.49 4.95
CA GLU A 61 -7.10 24.32 4.85
C GLU A 61 -6.67 22.84 4.76
N GLY A 62 -7.60 21.90 5.01
CA GLY A 62 -7.35 20.46 4.92
C GLY A 62 -6.18 19.94 5.77
N LYS A 63 -5.86 20.65 6.86
CA LYS A 63 -4.69 20.32 7.71
C LYS A 63 -4.81 19.01 8.47
N HIS A 64 -5.99 18.41 8.54
CA HIS A 64 -6.23 17.14 9.19
C HIS A 64 -7.39 16.40 8.54
N GLY A 65 -7.52 15.12 8.82
CA GLY A 65 -8.60 14.31 8.29
C GLY A 65 -8.56 12.88 8.77
N PHE A 66 -9.51 12.12 8.27
CA PHE A 66 -9.67 10.71 8.58
C PHE A 66 -9.50 9.86 7.33
N THR A 67 -9.10 8.62 7.55
CA THR A 67 -9.05 7.62 6.50
C THR A 67 -9.60 6.30 7.01
N LEU A 68 -10.29 5.59 6.12
CA LEU A 68 -10.82 4.25 6.37
C LEU A 68 -10.23 3.28 5.36
N GLY A 69 -9.91 2.08 5.79
CA GLY A 69 -9.39 1.03 4.92
C GLY A 69 -9.97 -0.31 5.28
N PHE A 70 -10.31 -1.08 4.28
CA PHE A 70 -10.79 -2.43 4.42
C PHE A 70 -10.02 -3.33 3.46
N ARG A 71 -9.52 -4.48 3.96
CA ARG A 71 -8.90 -5.51 3.15
C ARG A 71 -9.51 -6.87 3.46
N HIS A 72 -9.70 -7.64 2.42
CA HIS A 72 -10.16 -9.01 2.50
C HIS A 72 -9.21 -9.90 1.70
N PHE A 73 -8.43 -10.70 2.41
CA PHE A 73 -7.52 -11.68 1.84
C PHE A 73 -8.16 -13.06 1.88
N LYS A 74 -8.17 -13.73 0.73
CA LYS A 74 -8.67 -15.11 0.55
C LYS A 74 -7.52 -15.99 0.09
N GLU A 75 -7.34 -17.09 0.79
CA GLU A 75 -6.43 -18.16 0.39
C GLU A 75 -7.09 -19.11 -0.63
N PRO A 76 -6.30 -19.96 -1.32
CA PRO A 76 -6.84 -21.02 -2.15
C PRO A 76 -7.67 -22.01 -1.32
N GLU A 77 -8.55 -22.72 -1.99
CA GLU A 77 -9.35 -23.77 -1.41
C GLU A 77 -8.46 -24.93 -0.97
N LEU A 78 -8.58 -25.30 0.28
CA LEU A 78 -7.89 -26.44 0.86
C LEU A 78 -8.88 -27.61 0.88
N GLY A 79 -8.72 -28.58 -0.02
CA GLY A 79 -9.43 -29.85 0.05
C GLY A 79 -8.82 -30.71 1.15
N MET A 80 -9.55 -30.96 2.22
CA MET A 80 -9.16 -31.95 3.22
C MET A 80 -9.91 -33.26 2.98
N ILE A 81 -9.18 -34.34 2.76
CA ILE A 81 -9.72 -35.71 2.77
C ILE A 81 -9.74 -36.18 4.24
N GLY A 82 -10.85 -35.98 4.92
CA GLY A 82 -11.08 -36.50 6.27
C GLY A 82 -12.39 -37.26 6.34
N ASN A 83 -12.33 -38.51 6.81
CA ASN A 83 -13.50 -39.36 7.15
C ASN A 83 -14.71 -39.29 6.20
N ASN A 84 -14.51 -39.61 4.92
CA ASN A 84 -15.57 -39.70 3.89
C ASN A 84 -16.34 -38.41 3.55
N GLN A 85 -15.87 -37.23 3.95
CA GLN A 85 -16.44 -35.95 3.50
C GLN A 85 -15.31 -35.04 2.99
N ASN A 86 -15.45 -34.57 1.75
CA ASN A 86 -14.63 -33.46 1.23
C ASN A 86 -15.10 -32.17 1.87
N VAL A 87 -14.36 -31.66 2.83
CA VAL A 87 -14.62 -30.34 3.40
C VAL A 87 -13.74 -29.33 2.65
N ASP A 88 -14.34 -28.64 1.71
CA ASP A 88 -13.69 -27.53 1.00
C ASP A 88 -13.75 -26.27 1.86
N PHE A 89 -12.61 -25.82 2.36
CA PHE A 89 -12.53 -24.62 3.16
C PHE A 89 -11.54 -23.63 2.55
N ARG A 90 -11.89 -22.32 2.65
CA ARG A 90 -11.04 -21.20 2.21
C ARG A 90 -10.66 -20.31 3.38
N PRO A 91 -9.40 -20.38 3.86
CA PRO A 91 -8.92 -19.43 4.87
C PRO A 91 -9.10 -17.98 4.41
N ARG A 92 -9.47 -17.11 5.34
CA ARG A 92 -9.72 -15.69 5.05
C ARG A 92 -9.29 -14.79 6.18
N ILE A 93 -8.76 -13.65 5.81
CA ILE A 93 -8.34 -12.60 6.75
C ILE A 93 -9.06 -11.31 6.39
N TRP A 94 -9.66 -10.68 7.39
CA TRP A 94 -10.28 -9.38 7.32
C TRP A 94 -9.44 -8.37 8.07
N ASP A 95 -9.27 -7.19 7.50
CA ASP A 95 -8.52 -6.10 8.07
C ASP A 95 -9.32 -4.81 7.90
N LEU A 96 -9.72 -4.20 9.00
CA LEU A 96 -10.43 -2.92 9.04
C LEU A 96 -9.54 -1.90 9.73
N GLY A 97 -9.20 -0.81 9.05
CA GLY A 97 -8.38 0.28 9.54
C GLY A 97 -9.14 1.60 9.63
N VAL A 98 -8.93 2.32 10.73
CA VAL A 98 -9.37 3.70 10.91
C VAL A 98 -8.15 4.54 11.24
N GLY A 99 -7.86 5.54 10.41
CA GLY A 99 -6.70 6.41 10.57
C GLY A 99 -7.09 7.87 10.74
N TYR A 100 -6.26 8.58 11.48
CA TYR A 100 -6.29 10.04 11.58
C TYR A 100 -4.93 10.57 11.14
N PHE A 101 -4.91 11.63 10.35
CA PHE A 101 -3.70 12.34 9.96
C PHE A 101 -3.82 13.83 10.24
N ARG A 102 -2.68 14.47 10.49
CA ARG A 102 -2.62 15.91 10.77
C ARG A 102 -1.30 16.50 10.29
N ASN A 103 -1.40 17.62 9.57
CA ASN A 103 -0.26 18.47 9.28
C ASN A 103 0.06 19.29 10.53
N VAL A 104 1.19 18.97 11.17
CA VAL A 104 1.68 19.71 12.35
C VAL A 104 2.46 20.97 11.95
N SER A 105 2.95 20.99 10.70
CA SER A 105 3.49 22.17 10.05
C SER A 105 3.17 22.15 8.55
N GLN A 106 3.61 23.18 7.81
CA GLN A 106 3.45 23.23 6.35
C GLN A 106 4.18 22.07 5.63
N ASN A 107 5.22 21.54 6.25
CA ASN A 107 6.10 20.53 5.65
C ASN A 107 6.03 19.16 6.35
N LEU A 108 5.35 19.04 7.51
CA LEU A 108 5.33 17.81 8.30
C LEU A 108 3.90 17.37 8.60
N SER A 109 3.59 16.15 8.22
CA SER A 109 2.33 15.47 8.53
C SER A 109 2.61 14.22 9.36
N LEU A 110 1.75 13.96 10.34
CA LEU A 110 1.76 12.76 11.17
C LEU A 110 0.46 11.99 10.99
N SER A 111 0.50 10.68 11.19
CA SER A 111 -0.71 9.85 11.18
C SER A 111 -0.65 8.74 12.23
N LEU A 112 -1.82 8.33 12.68
CA LEU A 112 -2.03 7.17 13.52
C LEU A 112 -3.21 6.38 12.95
N THR A 113 -3.01 5.07 12.74
CA THR A 113 -4.04 4.17 12.24
C THR A 113 -4.24 3.01 13.20
N LEU A 114 -5.47 2.81 13.65
CA LEU A 114 -5.89 1.64 14.42
C LEU A 114 -6.45 0.61 13.44
N ARG A 115 -5.99 -0.63 13.53
CA ARG A 115 -6.44 -1.71 12.67
C ARG A 115 -6.95 -2.88 13.49
N TYR A 116 -8.08 -3.43 13.08
CA TYR A 116 -8.67 -4.65 13.59
C TYR A 116 -8.52 -5.76 12.55
N LEU A 117 -7.89 -6.86 12.95
CA LEU A 117 -7.68 -8.03 12.11
C LEU A 117 -8.47 -9.21 12.66
N GLN A 118 -9.11 -9.93 11.75
CA GLN A 118 -9.80 -11.18 12.05
C GLN A 118 -9.37 -12.24 11.01
N ALA A 119 -8.87 -13.36 11.50
CA ALA A 119 -8.51 -14.52 10.68
C ALA A 119 -9.42 -15.69 11.01
N LYS A 120 -9.87 -16.42 9.99
CA LYS A 120 -10.59 -17.68 10.11
C LYS A 120 -9.86 -18.73 9.28
N ALA A 121 -9.26 -19.71 9.94
CA ALA A 121 -8.46 -20.76 9.32
C ALA A 121 -9.31 -21.95 8.85
N PHE A 122 -10.34 -22.35 9.59
CA PHE A 122 -11.26 -23.44 9.27
C PHE A 122 -12.69 -23.08 9.65
N GLU A 123 -13.69 -23.71 9.02
CA GLU A 123 -15.10 -23.36 9.23
C GLU A 123 -15.57 -23.71 10.64
N ASP A 124 -15.09 -24.80 11.21
CA ASP A 124 -15.42 -25.29 12.55
C ASP A 124 -14.58 -24.64 13.66
N MET A 125 -13.60 -23.81 13.32
CA MET A 125 -12.76 -23.11 14.30
C MET A 125 -13.26 -21.69 14.57
N ASP A 126 -13.07 -21.26 15.82
CA ASP A 126 -13.32 -19.88 16.22
C ASP A 126 -12.41 -18.90 15.47
N SER A 127 -13.00 -17.79 15.07
CA SER A 127 -12.24 -16.70 14.45
C SER A 127 -11.25 -16.09 15.44
N LYS A 128 -9.98 -16.02 15.06
CA LYS A 128 -8.94 -15.35 15.83
C LYS A 128 -8.93 -13.86 15.51
N ARG A 129 -8.75 -13.02 16.52
CA ARG A 129 -8.87 -11.56 16.40
C ARG A 129 -7.70 -10.88 17.09
N THR A 130 -7.26 -9.77 16.53
CA THR A 130 -6.25 -8.91 17.15
C THR A 130 -6.41 -7.47 16.69
N VAL A 131 -5.71 -6.57 17.38
CA VAL A 131 -5.62 -5.15 17.03
C VAL A 131 -4.16 -4.76 16.90
N CYS A 132 -3.88 -3.85 15.99
CA CYS A 132 -2.57 -3.25 15.83
C CYS A 132 -2.67 -1.77 15.50
N LEU A 133 -1.55 -1.08 15.68
CA LEU A 133 -1.39 0.34 15.41
C LEU A 133 -0.32 0.53 14.34
N ASP A 134 -0.57 1.49 13.45
CA ASP A 134 0.42 2.00 12.52
C ASP A 134 0.64 3.49 12.81
N PHE A 135 1.89 3.90 12.90
CA PHE A 135 2.31 5.29 13.02
C PHE A 135 3.01 5.70 11.73
N GLY A 136 2.68 6.87 11.20
CA GLY A 136 3.28 7.44 10.01
C GLY A 136 3.73 8.88 10.22
N ALA A 137 4.83 9.25 9.57
CA ALA A 137 5.31 10.63 9.48
C ALA A 137 5.79 10.89 8.06
N THR A 138 5.46 12.06 7.51
CA THR A 138 5.94 12.49 6.19
C THR A 138 6.39 13.93 6.26
N TYR A 139 7.62 14.17 5.84
CA TYR A 139 8.15 15.49 5.55
C TYR A 139 8.12 15.71 4.05
N HIS A 140 7.52 16.80 3.61
CA HIS A 140 7.37 17.17 2.20
C HIS A 140 7.80 18.61 1.98
N ARG A 141 8.51 18.86 0.89
CA ARG A 141 8.95 20.22 0.53
C ARG A 141 8.96 20.42 -0.97
N ASN A 142 8.41 21.56 -1.39
CA ASN A 142 8.53 22.03 -2.76
C ASN A 142 9.88 22.70 -2.96
N MET A 143 10.42 22.59 -4.16
CA MET A 143 11.64 23.26 -4.62
C MET A 143 11.48 23.66 -6.09
N ALA A 144 12.11 24.78 -6.49
CA ALA A 144 12.15 25.17 -7.90
C ALA A 144 13.32 24.45 -8.59
N ILE A 145 13.05 23.78 -9.70
CA ILE A 145 14.06 23.17 -10.58
C ILE A 145 13.71 23.57 -12.01
N LEU A 146 14.64 24.23 -12.74
CA LEU A 146 14.47 24.62 -14.14
C LEU A 146 13.16 25.37 -14.41
N ASP A 147 12.81 26.33 -13.54
CA ASP A 147 11.58 27.14 -13.54
C ASP A 147 10.26 26.36 -13.29
N GLU A 148 10.34 25.06 -12.96
CA GLU A 148 9.20 24.24 -12.59
C GLU A 148 9.20 23.90 -11.09
N MET A 149 8.00 23.69 -10.53
CA MET A 149 7.82 23.36 -9.12
C MET A 149 7.95 21.87 -8.88
N ALA A 150 9.18 21.41 -8.66
CA ALA A 150 9.48 20.05 -8.20
C ALA A 150 9.17 19.88 -6.70
N SER A 151 9.10 18.65 -6.24
CA SER A 151 9.00 18.37 -4.81
C SER A 151 9.78 17.13 -4.40
N TRP A 152 10.16 17.07 -3.14
CA TRP A 152 10.72 15.87 -2.53
C TRP A 152 10.04 15.58 -1.20
N SER A 153 10.06 14.33 -0.82
CA SER A 153 9.47 13.89 0.45
C SER A 153 10.27 12.75 1.08
N VAL A 154 10.22 12.69 2.40
CA VAL A 154 10.72 11.59 3.20
C VAL A 154 9.59 11.09 4.08
N GLY A 155 9.35 9.79 4.06
CA GLY A 155 8.32 9.12 4.82
C GLY A 155 8.90 8.11 5.80
N PHE A 156 8.36 8.07 7.01
CA PHE A 156 8.64 7.05 8.01
C PHE A 156 7.34 6.34 8.38
N GLN A 157 7.41 5.03 8.59
CA GLN A 157 6.29 4.24 9.10
C GLN A 157 6.78 3.20 10.11
N ALA A 158 6.06 3.08 11.22
CA ALA A 158 6.10 1.93 12.10
C ALA A 158 4.73 1.24 12.01
N ALA A 159 4.68 0.04 11.43
CA ALA A 159 3.42 -0.63 11.08
C ALA A 159 3.25 -1.98 11.77
N ASN A 160 1.97 -2.39 11.91
CA ASN A 160 1.56 -3.66 12.51
C ASN A 160 2.04 -3.84 13.95
N LEU A 161 2.15 -2.74 14.72
CA LEU A 161 2.52 -2.76 16.13
C LEU A 161 1.33 -3.24 16.95
N GLY A 162 1.31 -4.50 17.37
CA GLY A 162 0.14 -5.04 18.05
C GLY A 162 0.36 -6.38 18.75
N ARG A 163 -0.73 -6.93 19.22
CA ARG A 163 -0.74 -8.23 19.88
C ARG A 163 -0.60 -9.36 18.87
N LYS A 164 -0.15 -10.51 19.36
CA LYS A 164 -0.10 -11.75 18.57
C LYS A 164 -1.48 -12.14 18.07
N LEU A 165 -1.55 -12.70 16.88
CA LEU A 165 -2.73 -13.36 16.34
C LEU A 165 -2.50 -14.88 16.44
N ASP A 166 -3.32 -15.57 17.23
CA ASP A 166 -3.20 -17.02 17.46
C ASP A 166 -1.77 -17.50 17.85
N GLY A 167 -1.13 -16.74 18.75
CA GLY A 167 0.24 -17.06 19.21
C GLY A 167 1.35 -16.57 18.29
N GLN A 168 1.07 -16.24 17.02
CA GLN A 168 2.03 -15.72 16.07
C GLN A 168 2.15 -14.19 16.14
N LYS A 169 3.37 -13.69 16.05
CA LYS A 169 3.61 -12.24 16.01
C LYS A 169 3.13 -11.68 14.68
N LEU A 170 2.48 -10.51 14.72
CA LEU A 170 2.17 -9.77 13.50
C LEU A 170 3.48 -9.36 12.79
N PRO A 171 3.45 -9.20 11.46
CA PRO A 171 4.62 -8.76 10.67
C PRO A 171 4.89 -7.26 10.91
N ALA A 172 5.27 -6.93 12.15
CA ALA A 172 5.64 -5.58 12.54
C ALA A 172 6.86 -5.13 11.75
N ARG A 173 6.84 -3.89 11.24
CA ARG A 173 7.91 -3.34 10.41
C ARG A 173 8.19 -1.88 10.72
N LEU A 174 9.44 -1.49 10.49
CA LEU A 174 9.86 -0.09 10.38
C LEU A 174 10.20 0.19 8.92
N GLY A 175 9.65 1.24 8.38
CA GLY A 175 9.84 1.65 6.99
C GLY A 175 10.36 3.09 6.91
N LEU A 176 11.31 3.32 6.02
CA LEU A 176 11.82 4.64 5.63
C LEU A 176 11.73 4.74 4.12
N GLY A 177 11.14 5.82 3.61
CA GLY A 177 10.99 6.07 2.18
C GLY A 177 11.44 7.45 1.79
N GLY A 178 11.87 7.58 0.53
CA GLY A 178 12.14 8.85 -0.13
C GLY A 178 11.40 8.90 -1.46
N ALA A 179 10.92 10.07 -1.85
CA ALA A 179 10.34 10.28 -3.17
C ALA A 179 10.73 11.66 -3.69
N ILE A 180 10.93 11.75 -5.00
CA ILE A 180 11.13 12.98 -5.74
C ILE A 180 10.13 13.04 -6.89
N ASP A 181 9.63 14.22 -7.13
CA ASP A 181 8.63 14.53 -8.14
C ASP A 181 9.13 15.65 -9.03
N LEU A 182 9.34 15.33 -10.28
CA LEU A 182 9.98 16.17 -11.28
C LEU A 182 8.99 16.45 -12.41
N PRO A 183 8.32 17.60 -12.42
CA PRO A 183 7.56 18.04 -13.59
C PRO A 183 8.56 18.47 -14.69
N PHE A 184 8.39 17.96 -15.91
CA PHE A 184 9.13 18.41 -17.09
C PHE A 184 8.33 19.41 -17.91
N THR A 185 7.02 19.27 -17.88
CA THR A 185 6.06 20.19 -18.51
C THR A 185 4.75 20.11 -17.72
N MET A 186 3.78 20.96 -18.00
CA MET A 186 2.43 20.89 -17.41
C MET A 186 1.72 19.54 -17.65
N GLU A 187 2.17 18.76 -18.63
CA GLU A 187 1.54 17.50 -19.05
C GLU A 187 2.40 16.25 -18.75
N ASN A 188 3.67 16.46 -18.41
CA ASN A 188 4.63 15.37 -18.23
C ASN A 188 5.36 15.50 -16.90
N ARG A 189 5.31 14.44 -16.09
CA ARG A 189 5.85 14.40 -14.74
C ARG A 189 6.49 13.04 -14.48
N LEU A 190 7.68 13.03 -13.90
CA LEU A 190 8.37 11.83 -13.42
C LEU A 190 8.40 11.83 -11.89
N GLN A 191 7.92 10.77 -11.30
CA GLN A 191 8.07 10.50 -9.87
C GLN A 191 8.97 9.30 -9.69
N VAL A 192 9.96 9.40 -8.80
CA VAL A 192 10.84 8.29 -8.40
C VAL A 192 10.75 8.12 -6.89
N ALA A 193 10.64 6.88 -6.44
CA ALA A 193 10.55 6.55 -5.02
C ALA A 193 11.48 5.40 -4.65
N LEU A 194 11.98 5.43 -3.42
CA LEU A 194 12.81 4.41 -2.79
C LEU A 194 12.25 4.13 -1.39
N ASP A 195 12.06 2.87 -1.05
CA ASP A 195 11.63 2.43 0.28
C ASP A 195 12.59 1.39 0.85
N LEU A 196 12.86 1.52 2.15
CA LEU A 196 13.58 0.54 2.96
C LEU A 196 12.64 0.08 4.08
N ASN A 197 12.43 -1.22 4.21
CA ASN A 197 11.56 -1.81 5.22
C ASN A 197 12.32 -2.86 6.03
N TYR A 198 12.31 -2.74 7.34
CA TYR A 198 12.90 -3.70 8.26
C TYR A 198 11.80 -4.45 9.02
N LEU A 199 11.70 -5.75 8.80
CA LEU A 199 10.76 -6.63 9.47
C LEU A 199 11.32 -7.02 10.84
N LEU A 200 10.50 -6.84 11.89
CA LEU A 200 10.92 -6.99 13.30
C LEU A 200 10.80 -8.43 13.84
N PRO A 201 9.77 -9.24 13.50
CA PRO A 201 9.62 -10.57 14.05
C PRO A 201 10.84 -11.47 13.72
N SER A 202 11.34 -12.20 14.71
CA SER A 202 12.54 -13.03 14.59
C SER A 202 12.48 -14.05 13.46
N GLU A 203 11.28 -14.57 13.21
CA GLU A 203 10.98 -15.61 12.23
C GLU A 203 11.14 -15.11 10.78
N ILE A 204 10.88 -13.82 10.56
CA ILE A 204 10.92 -13.18 9.23
C ILE A 204 11.80 -11.92 9.21
N ARG A 205 12.72 -11.82 10.16
CA ARG A 205 13.58 -10.63 10.31
C ARG A 205 14.53 -10.48 9.13
N HIS A 206 14.33 -9.44 8.34
CA HIS A 206 15.23 -9.05 7.26
C HIS A 206 14.95 -7.61 6.79
N LEU A 207 15.88 -7.08 6.02
CA LEU A 207 15.74 -5.80 5.33
C LEU A 207 15.18 -6.07 3.93
N GLN A 208 14.17 -5.30 3.54
CA GLN A 208 13.64 -5.24 2.18
C GLN A 208 13.87 -3.85 1.63
N ALA A 209 14.14 -3.76 0.34
CA ALA A 209 14.25 -2.49 -0.37
C ALA A 209 13.35 -2.50 -1.60
N GLY A 210 12.85 -1.35 -1.98
CA GLY A 210 12.07 -1.18 -3.21
C GLY A 210 12.47 0.11 -3.90
N VAL A 211 12.51 0.08 -5.22
CA VAL A 211 12.66 1.26 -6.07
C VAL A 211 11.54 1.26 -7.09
N GLY A 212 10.93 2.41 -7.31
CA GLY A 212 9.84 2.56 -8.26
C GLY A 212 9.89 3.91 -8.96
N ALA A 213 9.39 3.92 -10.19
CA ALA A 213 9.22 5.13 -10.98
C ALA A 213 7.82 5.15 -11.62
N GLU A 214 7.24 6.33 -11.67
CA GLU A 214 5.98 6.64 -12.36
C GLU A 214 6.22 7.79 -13.33
N TYR A 215 5.80 7.61 -14.57
CA TYR A 215 5.80 8.66 -15.55
C TYR A 215 4.37 8.96 -16.00
N ASN A 216 3.95 10.19 -15.75
CA ASN A 216 2.68 10.74 -16.24
C ASN A 216 2.93 11.43 -17.56
N PHE A 217 2.15 11.10 -18.58
CA PHE A 217 2.28 11.65 -19.92
C PHE A 217 0.93 12.09 -20.49
N LEU A 218 0.96 13.12 -21.33
CA LEU A 218 -0.25 13.66 -21.95
C LEU A 218 -1.37 13.98 -20.98
N LYS A 219 -1.02 14.34 -19.73
CA LYS A 219 -1.94 14.69 -18.64
C LYS A 219 -2.78 13.53 -18.09
N TYR A 220 -3.03 12.48 -18.87
CA TYR A 220 -3.97 11.41 -18.52
C TYR A 220 -3.32 10.03 -18.41
N GLY A 221 -2.31 9.77 -19.22
CA GLY A 221 -1.66 8.47 -19.25
C GLY A 221 -0.61 8.32 -18.15
N VAL A 222 -0.50 7.12 -17.60
CA VAL A 222 0.48 6.79 -16.55
C VAL A 222 1.12 5.47 -16.86
N ILE A 223 2.45 5.41 -16.82
CA ILE A 223 3.22 4.16 -16.83
C ILE A 223 4.08 4.08 -15.57
N ARG A 224 4.27 2.86 -15.09
CA ARG A 224 5.01 2.58 -13.85
C ARG A 224 5.92 1.40 -14.03
N GLY A 225 7.03 1.45 -13.34
CA GLY A 225 7.95 0.33 -13.21
C GLY A 225 8.58 0.34 -11.83
N GLY A 226 8.95 -0.83 -11.34
CA GLY A 226 9.64 -0.92 -10.06
C GLY A 226 10.32 -2.26 -9.88
N TYR A 227 11.19 -2.31 -8.88
CA TYR A 227 11.88 -3.53 -8.48
C TYR A 227 11.93 -3.63 -6.95
N HIS A 228 11.60 -4.82 -6.44
CA HIS A 228 11.66 -5.17 -5.03
C HIS A 228 12.80 -6.11 -4.76
N PHE A 229 13.58 -5.79 -3.75
CA PHE A 229 14.67 -6.61 -3.22
C PHE A 229 14.19 -7.22 -1.90
N GLY A 230 14.09 -8.54 -1.85
CA GLY A 230 13.62 -9.30 -0.69
C GLY A 230 14.36 -10.62 -0.55
N ASP A 231 13.87 -11.44 0.37
CA ASP A 231 14.42 -12.75 0.69
C ASP A 231 13.31 -13.80 0.47
N ASN A 232 13.52 -14.74 -0.44
CA ASN A 232 12.55 -15.79 -0.78
C ASN A 232 12.22 -16.68 0.42
N ASP A 233 13.20 -16.90 1.31
CA ASP A 233 13.03 -17.77 2.48
C ASP A 233 12.25 -17.10 3.62
N LYS A 234 12.09 -15.76 3.55
CA LYS A 234 11.47 -14.94 4.62
C LYS A 234 10.25 -14.14 4.18
N GLY A 235 9.73 -14.40 2.99
CA GLY A 235 8.54 -13.74 2.50
C GLY A 235 8.54 -13.50 0.99
N ALA A 236 8.33 -12.26 0.55
CA ALA A 236 8.41 -11.93 -0.86
C ALA A 236 9.88 -11.76 -1.27
N GLY A 237 10.34 -12.59 -2.19
CA GLY A 237 11.68 -12.50 -2.77
C GLY A 237 11.83 -11.33 -3.73
N ASN A 238 12.82 -11.42 -4.62
CA ASN A 238 13.03 -10.40 -5.63
C ASN A 238 11.97 -10.45 -6.73
N TYR A 239 11.42 -9.31 -7.12
CA TYR A 239 10.50 -9.23 -8.26
C TYR A 239 10.49 -7.84 -8.87
N GLY A 240 10.26 -7.78 -10.19
CA GLY A 240 9.96 -6.55 -10.90
C GLY A 240 8.44 -6.33 -11.03
N THR A 241 8.03 -5.10 -11.29
CA THR A 241 6.65 -4.77 -11.62
C THR A 241 6.57 -3.81 -12.79
N LEU A 242 5.51 -3.96 -13.56
CA LEU A 242 5.08 -3.01 -14.57
C LEU A 242 3.63 -2.61 -14.29
N GLY A 243 3.32 -1.35 -14.55
CA GLY A 243 1.97 -0.83 -14.38
C GLY A 243 1.62 0.21 -15.43
N CYS A 244 0.34 0.33 -15.70
CA CYS A 244 -0.22 1.42 -16.48
C CYS A 244 -1.50 1.92 -15.85
N GLY A 245 -1.89 3.14 -16.17
CA GLY A 245 -3.10 3.73 -15.62
C GLY A 245 -3.59 4.91 -16.43
N ILE A 246 -4.78 5.35 -16.08
CA ILE A 246 -5.42 6.54 -16.62
C ILE A 246 -5.88 7.40 -15.46
N ASN A 247 -5.49 8.67 -15.47
CA ASN A 247 -5.94 9.69 -14.53
C ASN A 247 -6.80 10.70 -15.30
N TYR A 248 -8.11 10.52 -15.29
CA TYR A 248 -9.08 11.44 -15.88
C TYR A 248 -10.03 11.94 -14.81
N TRP A 249 -9.74 13.12 -14.29
CA TRP A 249 -10.49 13.67 -13.16
C TRP A 249 -12.01 13.57 -13.36
N PRO A 250 -12.77 13.03 -12.39
CA PRO A 250 -12.35 12.60 -11.05
C PRO A 250 -11.91 11.12 -10.96
N ILE A 251 -11.81 10.40 -12.07
CA ILE A 251 -11.61 8.95 -12.13
C ILE A 251 -10.14 8.61 -12.33
N ARG A 252 -9.65 7.63 -11.57
CA ARG A 252 -8.34 6.99 -11.74
C ARG A 252 -8.55 5.49 -11.94
N ALA A 253 -7.87 4.91 -12.91
CA ALA A 253 -7.87 3.47 -13.13
C ALA A 253 -6.45 2.97 -13.34
N ASP A 254 -6.10 1.85 -12.71
CA ASP A 254 -4.75 1.32 -12.66
C ASP A 254 -4.74 -0.19 -12.92
N PHE A 255 -3.76 -0.63 -13.69
CA PHE A 255 -3.39 -2.04 -13.82
C PHE A 255 -1.92 -2.22 -13.49
N SER A 256 -1.57 -3.32 -12.84
CA SER A 256 -0.18 -3.71 -12.62
C SER A 256 0.00 -5.22 -12.71
N TYR A 257 1.21 -5.61 -13.13
CA TYR A 257 1.63 -6.99 -13.25
C TYR A 257 3.03 -7.19 -12.66
N SER A 258 3.22 -8.29 -11.93
CA SER A 258 4.49 -8.66 -11.31
C SER A 258 5.28 -9.63 -12.18
N LEU A 259 6.54 -9.31 -12.41
CA LEU A 259 7.55 -10.11 -13.11
C LEU A 259 8.43 -10.77 -12.05
N ALA A 260 8.18 -12.03 -11.77
CA ALA A 260 8.84 -12.77 -10.70
C ALA A 260 9.10 -14.23 -11.12
N ASP A 261 10.10 -14.85 -10.52
CA ASP A 261 10.37 -16.27 -10.67
C ASP A 261 9.28 -17.14 -10.05
N LYS A 262 9.21 -18.39 -10.45
CA LYS A 262 8.15 -19.33 -10.01
C LYS A 262 8.13 -19.56 -8.49
N ASP A 263 9.27 -19.45 -7.85
CA ASP A 263 9.43 -19.66 -6.41
C ASP A 263 9.12 -18.40 -5.59
N CYS A 264 8.92 -17.27 -6.23
CA CYS A 264 8.53 -16.03 -5.58
C CYS A 264 7.01 -15.99 -5.34
N PHE A 265 6.61 -15.55 -4.14
CA PHE A 265 5.19 -15.38 -3.79
C PHE A 265 4.43 -14.46 -4.77
N MET A 266 5.13 -13.48 -5.37
CA MET A 266 4.56 -12.54 -6.34
C MET A 266 4.50 -13.08 -7.77
N TYR A 267 4.82 -14.36 -8.01
CA TYR A 267 4.76 -14.98 -9.34
C TYR A 267 3.37 -14.83 -9.97
N ARG A 268 3.33 -14.30 -11.20
CA ARG A 268 2.09 -14.08 -11.96
C ARG A 268 1.00 -13.33 -11.18
N THR A 269 1.41 -12.38 -10.37
CA THR A 269 0.49 -11.50 -9.63
C THR A 269 0.05 -10.34 -10.51
N TRP A 270 -1.23 -10.03 -10.48
CA TRP A 270 -1.78 -8.84 -11.13
C TRP A 270 -2.78 -8.12 -10.23
N GLN A 271 -2.92 -6.83 -10.46
CA GLN A 271 -3.86 -5.99 -9.71
C GLN A 271 -4.58 -5.04 -10.66
N LEU A 272 -5.87 -4.88 -10.42
CA LEU A 272 -6.72 -3.82 -10.97
C LEU A 272 -7.14 -2.89 -9.84
N GLY A 273 -7.13 -1.59 -10.11
CA GLY A 273 -7.57 -0.58 -9.17
C GLY A 273 -8.43 0.47 -9.88
N ILE A 274 -9.43 0.98 -9.16
CA ILE A 274 -10.23 2.13 -9.57
C ILE A 274 -10.33 3.08 -8.38
N GLY A 275 -10.31 4.38 -8.64
CA GLY A 275 -10.47 5.42 -7.64
C GLY A 275 -11.25 6.60 -8.16
N ILE A 276 -11.87 7.33 -7.26
CA ILE A 276 -12.55 8.60 -7.52
C ILE A 276 -12.03 9.61 -6.50
N VAL A 277 -11.64 10.79 -6.96
CA VAL A 277 -11.10 11.88 -6.13
C VAL A 277 -11.87 13.17 -6.38
N PHE A 278 -12.04 13.95 -5.31
CA PHE A 278 -12.78 15.22 -5.32
C PHE A 278 -12.03 16.33 -4.57
#